data_4a8ce3793769852d2148a7c407a87207
#
_entry.id   4a8ce3793769852d2148a7c407a87207
#
_cell.length_a   1.000
_cell.length_b   1.000
_cell.length_c   1.000
_cell.angle_alpha   90.00
_cell.angle_beta   90.00
_cell.angle_gamma   90.00
#
_symmetry.space_group_name_H-M   'P 1'
#
loop_
_entity.id
_entity.type
_entity.pdbx_description
1 polymer ?
#
loop_
_entity_poly.entity_id
_entity_poly.type
_entity_poly.pdbx_seq_one_letter_code
_entity_poly.pdbx_strand_id
1 'polypeptide(L)'
;LSESNKKDENKSNGIDLNELMKLLTKFQQVEFHDFQLEAKNLELRFDAGAAAPFMPQVKLPQVTVPTKPAVLLQQTFTPPVEKYSGTIASVKLGATKSEGGTRGRSLTIGGEKTPAFYTFEGPVINKPVVTMDVFDMEVPLSKAVKMHVKEVMGDPAAWAKLAVEKFGADMITIHLISIDPLLKDATPKSTLKTIENVLQAVDVPLVIGGCGDPEKDTKLFEEVATAFPGERFLLSSFTRDMKIENIAKLAKKNNH
;
A
#
# COMPACT_ATOMS: atom_id res chain seq x y z
N LEU A 1 -0.42 42.35 -44.97
CA LEU A 1 -1.02 41.37 -45.89
C LEU A 1 -1.26 40.07 -45.16
N SER A 2 -2.54 39.90 -44.89
CA SER A 2 -3.34 38.69 -44.57
C SER A 2 -2.79 37.67 -43.57
N GLU A 3 -3.25 37.86 -42.34
CA GLU A 3 -3.45 36.83 -41.32
C GLU A 3 -4.49 35.83 -41.79
N SER A 4 -4.17 34.53 -41.75
CA SER A 4 -5.16 33.47 -41.86
C SER A 4 -5.29 32.78 -40.52
N ASN A 5 -6.34 33.13 -39.80
CA ASN A 5 -6.87 32.42 -38.64
C ASN A 5 -7.22 30.99 -39.02
N LYS A 6 -6.52 30.00 -38.50
CA LYS A 6 -7.00 28.62 -38.38
C LYS A 6 -7.72 28.49 -37.06
N LYS A 7 -9.05 28.50 -37.11
CA LYS A 7 -9.89 27.96 -36.06
C LYS A 7 -9.79 26.44 -36.10
N ASP A 8 -9.17 25.87 -35.12
CA ASP A 8 -9.32 24.43 -34.80
C ASP A 8 -10.73 24.24 -34.21
N GLU A 9 -11.64 23.74 -35.03
CA GLU A 9 -12.91 23.20 -34.57
C GLU A 9 -12.66 21.86 -33.88
N ASN A 10 -12.59 21.91 -32.57
CA ASN A 10 -12.65 20.73 -31.72
C ASN A 10 -14.09 20.19 -31.74
N LYS A 11 -14.40 19.30 -32.69
CA LYS A 11 -15.67 18.57 -32.72
C LYS A 11 -15.65 17.59 -31.55
N SER A 12 -16.25 18.00 -30.42
CA SER A 12 -16.60 17.05 -29.39
C SER A 12 -17.68 16.12 -29.96
N ASN A 13 -17.39 14.84 -30.12
CA ASN A 13 -18.36 13.79 -30.43
C ASN A 13 -19.24 13.53 -29.21
N GLY A 14 -19.97 14.54 -28.76
CA GLY A 14 -20.95 14.40 -27.69
C GLY A 14 -22.24 13.81 -28.26
N ILE A 15 -22.80 12.80 -27.61
CA ILE A 15 -24.12 12.28 -27.89
C ILE A 15 -25.13 13.25 -27.27
N ASP A 16 -26.12 13.70 -28.06
CA ASP A 16 -27.23 14.53 -27.54
C ASP A 16 -28.00 13.71 -26.48
N LEU A 17 -28.40 14.37 -25.39
CA LEU A 17 -29.14 13.76 -24.30
C LEU A 17 -30.42 13.07 -24.77
N ASN A 18 -31.08 13.63 -25.78
CA ASN A 18 -32.29 13.03 -26.39
C ASN A 18 -31.97 11.75 -27.18
N GLU A 19 -30.82 11.67 -27.81
CA GLU A 19 -30.35 10.42 -28.46
C GLU A 19 -29.99 9.38 -27.43
N LEU A 20 -29.32 9.78 -26.35
CA LEU A 20 -29.00 8.89 -25.22
C LEU A 20 -30.28 8.31 -24.62
N MET A 21 -31.29 9.14 -24.36
CA MET A 21 -32.58 8.70 -23.82
C MET A 21 -33.31 7.76 -24.77
N LYS A 22 -33.27 7.99 -26.10
CA LYS A 22 -33.84 7.06 -27.09
C LYS A 22 -33.09 5.72 -27.14
N LEU A 23 -31.79 5.73 -26.88
CA LEU A 23 -30.98 4.51 -26.80
C LEU A 23 -31.34 3.70 -25.54
N LEU A 24 -31.41 4.35 -24.39
CA LEU A 24 -31.75 3.72 -23.12
C LEU A 24 -33.13 3.06 -23.12
N THR A 25 -34.12 3.61 -23.88
CA THR A 25 -35.46 3.01 -24.01
C THR A 25 -35.51 1.75 -24.91
N LYS A 26 -34.46 1.48 -25.69
CA LYS A 26 -34.41 0.31 -26.61
C LYS A 26 -33.79 -0.94 -25.99
N PHE A 27 -33.06 -0.80 -24.90
CA PHE A 27 -32.31 -1.89 -24.29
C PHE A 27 -32.77 -2.13 -22.85
N GLN A 28 -32.82 -3.39 -22.44
CA GLN A 28 -33.18 -3.77 -21.07
C GLN A 28 -32.06 -3.46 -20.06
N GLN A 29 -30.84 -3.38 -20.53
CA GLN A 29 -29.67 -3.06 -19.73
C GLN A 29 -28.64 -2.35 -20.61
N VAL A 30 -28.06 -1.29 -20.10
CA VAL A 30 -26.97 -0.53 -20.74
C VAL A 30 -25.87 -0.31 -19.71
N GLU A 31 -24.65 -0.62 -20.09
CA GLU A 31 -23.47 -0.42 -19.26
C GLU A 31 -22.57 0.62 -19.91
N PHE A 32 -22.12 1.58 -19.13
CA PHE A 32 -21.23 2.64 -19.59
C PHE A 32 -19.86 2.47 -18.94
N HIS A 33 -18.82 2.46 -19.77
CA HIS A 33 -17.43 2.50 -19.34
C HIS A 33 -16.83 3.86 -19.73
N ASP A 34 -16.04 4.45 -18.84
CA ASP A 34 -15.34 5.73 -19.07
C ASP A 34 -16.28 6.88 -19.53
N PHE A 35 -17.43 7.00 -18.87
CA PHE A 35 -18.44 8.00 -19.21
C PHE A 35 -18.20 9.30 -18.43
N GLN A 36 -18.09 10.42 -19.16
CA GLN A 36 -17.99 11.76 -18.60
C GLN A 36 -19.22 12.59 -19.00
N LEU A 37 -19.92 13.15 -18.02
CA LEU A 37 -21.06 14.03 -18.22
C LEU A 37 -20.72 15.43 -17.69
N GLU A 38 -20.73 16.44 -18.56
CA GLU A 38 -20.63 17.84 -18.19
C GLU A 38 -22.00 18.52 -18.30
N ALA A 39 -22.51 19.03 -17.19
CA ALA A 39 -23.76 19.80 -17.18
C ALA A 39 -23.68 20.95 -16.17
N LYS A 40 -24.20 22.13 -16.54
CA LYS A 40 -24.30 23.28 -15.62
C LYS A 40 -25.37 23.08 -14.56
N ASN A 41 -26.51 22.48 -14.94
CA ASN A 41 -27.59 22.08 -14.05
C ASN A 41 -28.14 20.76 -14.56
N LEU A 42 -28.08 19.70 -13.76
CA LEU A 42 -28.62 18.38 -14.07
C LEU A 42 -29.68 18.02 -13.04
N GLU A 43 -30.92 17.84 -13.48
CA GLU A 43 -32.03 17.31 -12.66
C GLU A 43 -32.51 16.00 -13.30
N LEU A 44 -32.30 14.88 -12.62
CA LEU A 44 -32.75 13.55 -13.06
C LEU A 44 -34.03 13.21 -12.29
N ARG A 45 -35.14 13.08 -13.00
CA ARG A 45 -36.42 12.62 -12.43
C ARG A 45 -36.70 11.23 -12.97
N PHE A 46 -36.85 10.28 -12.07
CA PHE A 46 -37.24 8.91 -12.38
C PHE A 46 -38.72 8.75 -12.04
N ASP A 47 -39.59 8.68 -13.06
CA ASP A 47 -41.00 8.39 -12.87
C ASP A 47 -41.22 6.90 -12.83
N ALA A 48 -41.59 6.36 -11.67
CA ALA A 48 -41.84 4.94 -11.47
C ALA A 48 -43.01 4.41 -12.33
N GLY A 49 -43.86 5.31 -12.87
CA GLY A 49 -45.01 4.96 -13.71
C GLY A 49 -44.65 4.52 -15.14
N ALA A 50 -43.53 4.94 -15.69
CA ALA A 50 -43.15 4.62 -17.06
C ALA A 50 -42.56 3.20 -17.25
N ALA A 51 -42.16 2.54 -16.18
CA ALA A 51 -41.60 1.19 -16.20
C ALA A 51 -42.64 0.07 -15.97
N ALA A 52 -43.90 0.43 -15.71
CA ALA A 52 -44.94 -0.52 -15.35
C ALA A 52 -45.41 -1.52 -16.45
N PRO A 53 -45.26 -1.29 -17.78
CA PRO A 53 -45.78 -2.24 -18.77
C PRO A 53 -44.88 -3.44 -19.02
N PHE A 54 -43.62 -3.45 -18.57
CA PHE A 54 -42.64 -4.48 -18.91
C PHE A 54 -42.09 -5.31 -17.76
N MET A 55 -42.58 -5.11 -16.54
CA MET A 55 -42.25 -6.07 -15.49
C MET A 55 -43.10 -7.32 -15.67
N PRO A 56 -42.46 -8.52 -15.91
CA PRO A 56 -43.20 -9.77 -15.76
C PRO A 56 -43.78 -9.77 -14.36
N GLN A 57 -45.10 -10.05 -14.24
CA GLN A 57 -45.71 -10.25 -12.92
C GLN A 57 -45.03 -11.46 -12.25
N VAL A 58 -43.92 -11.20 -11.59
CA VAL A 58 -43.41 -12.13 -10.61
C VAL A 58 -44.44 -12.14 -9.50
N LYS A 59 -45.24 -13.20 -9.40
CA LYS A 59 -46.02 -13.48 -8.19
C LYS A 59 -44.99 -13.64 -7.07
N LEU A 60 -44.69 -12.52 -6.42
CA LEU A 60 -43.93 -12.56 -5.18
C LEU A 60 -44.69 -13.52 -4.25
N PRO A 61 -44.04 -14.53 -3.69
CA PRO A 61 -44.67 -15.32 -2.64
C PRO A 61 -45.21 -14.32 -1.62
N GLN A 62 -46.48 -14.49 -1.22
CA GLN A 62 -47.05 -13.68 -0.14
C GLN A 62 -46.17 -13.89 1.08
N VAL A 63 -45.30 -12.95 1.35
CA VAL A 63 -44.57 -12.90 2.61
C VAL A 63 -45.63 -12.66 3.67
N THR A 64 -46.04 -13.70 4.37
CA THR A 64 -46.83 -13.57 5.59
C THR A 64 -45.97 -12.73 6.54
N VAL A 65 -46.32 -11.45 6.66
CA VAL A 65 -45.67 -10.56 7.63
C VAL A 65 -45.93 -11.16 9.01
N PRO A 66 -44.90 -11.55 9.75
CA PRO A 66 -45.08 -12.10 11.08
C PRO A 66 -45.79 -11.05 11.94
N THR A 67 -46.87 -11.44 12.60
CA THR A 67 -47.73 -10.57 13.44
C THR A 67 -47.03 -10.06 14.71
N LYS A 68 -45.80 -10.49 14.97
CA LYS A 68 -44.95 -9.90 16.01
C LYS A 68 -43.92 -8.97 15.37
N PRO A 69 -43.68 -7.77 15.92
CA PRO A 69 -42.63 -6.91 15.45
C PRO A 69 -41.31 -7.70 15.48
N ALA A 70 -40.62 -7.74 14.33
CA ALA A 70 -39.30 -8.32 14.29
C ALA A 70 -38.43 -7.57 15.30
N VAL A 71 -37.76 -8.30 16.17
CA VAL A 71 -36.78 -7.70 17.07
C VAL A 71 -35.63 -7.21 16.16
N LEU A 72 -35.60 -5.91 15.91
CA LEU A 72 -34.62 -5.28 15.02
C LEU A 72 -33.21 -5.26 15.62
N LEU A 73 -33.11 -5.43 16.93
CA LEU A 73 -31.84 -5.46 17.64
C LEU A 73 -31.62 -6.86 18.21
N GLN A 74 -30.55 -7.48 17.80
CA GLN A 74 -30.08 -8.70 18.42
C GLN A 74 -29.53 -8.36 19.80
N GLN A 75 -30.06 -8.99 20.86
CA GLN A 75 -29.61 -8.70 22.24
C GLN A 75 -28.17 -9.18 22.49
N THR A 76 -27.75 -10.21 21.78
CA THR A 76 -26.38 -10.75 21.85
C THR A 76 -25.84 -10.89 20.45
N PHE A 77 -24.68 -10.29 20.21
CA PHE A 77 -23.95 -10.44 18.97
C PHE A 77 -22.89 -11.53 19.14
N THR A 78 -22.95 -12.56 18.30
CA THR A 78 -21.90 -13.58 18.23
C THR A 78 -21.01 -13.27 17.04
N PRO A 79 -19.73 -12.93 17.25
CA PRO A 79 -18.82 -12.64 16.16
C PRO A 79 -18.69 -13.84 15.21
N PRO A 80 -18.80 -13.63 13.89
CA PRO A 80 -18.56 -14.70 12.92
C PRO A 80 -17.06 -14.95 12.84
N VAL A 81 -16.58 -15.99 13.51
CA VAL A 81 -15.16 -16.38 13.51
C VAL A 81 -14.99 -17.65 12.68
N GLU A 82 -14.15 -17.56 11.65
CA GLU A 82 -13.76 -18.73 10.87
C GLU A 82 -12.59 -19.48 11.50
N LYS A 83 -12.58 -20.80 11.36
CA LYS A 83 -11.50 -21.66 11.87
C LYS A 83 -10.52 -21.98 10.74
N TYR A 84 -9.25 -21.68 10.97
CA TYR A 84 -8.15 -21.99 10.05
C TYR A 84 -7.19 -22.98 10.69
N SER A 85 -6.67 -23.92 9.89
CA SER A 85 -5.68 -24.92 10.34
C SER A 85 -4.24 -24.40 10.25
N GLY A 86 -4.00 -23.39 9.42
CA GLY A 86 -2.68 -22.79 9.23
C GLY A 86 -2.34 -21.71 10.25
N THR A 87 -1.10 -21.25 10.20
CA THR A 87 -0.61 -20.09 10.93
C THR A 87 0.21 -19.21 10.01
N ILE A 88 0.15 -17.89 10.19
CA ILE A 88 1.04 -16.94 9.55
C ILE A 88 2.39 -17.02 10.26
N ALA A 89 3.48 -17.10 9.49
CA ALA A 89 4.81 -17.18 10.07
C ALA A 89 5.10 -15.97 10.96
N SER A 90 5.71 -16.22 12.11
CA SER A 90 6.21 -15.17 13.00
C SER A 90 7.62 -14.81 12.61
N VAL A 91 7.87 -13.50 12.43
CA VAL A 91 9.19 -12.98 12.07
C VAL A 91 9.63 -11.95 13.09
N LYS A 92 10.83 -12.12 13.62
CA LYS A 92 11.45 -11.18 14.56
C LYS A 92 12.46 -10.31 13.82
N LEU A 93 12.29 -8.99 13.91
CA LEU A 93 13.08 -7.96 13.24
C LEU A 93 13.85 -7.14 14.26
N GLY A 94 15.06 -6.71 13.88
CA GLY A 94 15.99 -6.05 14.77
C GLY A 94 16.62 -7.02 15.78
N ALA A 95 17.84 -6.73 16.18
CA ALA A 95 18.54 -7.48 17.22
C ALA A 95 19.16 -6.53 18.24
N THR A 96 18.90 -6.80 19.51
CA THR A 96 19.51 -6.06 20.62
C THR A 96 20.96 -6.51 20.84
N LYS A 97 21.69 -5.77 21.67
CA LYS A 97 23.08 -6.14 22.04
C LYS A 97 23.19 -7.55 22.60
N SER A 98 22.21 -7.98 23.40
CA SER A 98 22.17 -9.35 23.94
C SER A 98 21.89 -10.42 22.89
N GLU A 99 21.38 -10.02 21.72
CA GLU A 99 21.08 -10.91 20.58
C GLU A 99 22.12 -10.83 19.47
N GLY A 100 23.21 -10.09 19.69
CA GLY A 100 24.31 -9.92 18.74
C GLY A 100 24.16 -8.76 17.75
N GLY A 101 23.16 -7.92 17.89
CA GLY A 101 22.95 -6.72 17.08
C GLY A 101 23.23 -5.42 17.82
N THR A 102 22.74 -4.31 17.29
CA THR A 102 22.97 -2.96 17.85
C THR A 102 21.69 -2.21 18.20
N ARG A 103 20.52 -2.81 17.96
CA ARG A 103 19.24 -2.15 18.17
C ARG A 103 18.86 -2.03 19.64
N GLY A 104 18.09 -1.00 20.00
CA GLY A 104 17.53 -0.83 21.33
C GLY A 104 16.38 -1.78 21.62
N ARG A 105 15.67 -2.22 20.56
CA ARG A 105 14.54 -3.16 20.65
C ARG A 105 14.47 -4.08 19.45
N SER A 106 13.80 -5.22 19.62
CA SER A 106 13.35 -6.08 18.54
C SER A 106 11.81 -6.04 18.43
N LEU A 107 11.28 -6.29 17.26
CA LEU A 107 9.86 -6.37 16.97
C LEU A 107 9.51 -7.73 16.39
N THR A 108 8.33 -8.24 16.71
CA THR A 108 7.81 -9.47 16.11
C THR A 108 6.56 -9.14 15.32
N ILE A 109 6.47 -9.61 14.09
CA ILE A 109 5.30 -9.47 13.22
C ILE A 109 4.79 -10.85 12.81
N GLY A 110 3.52 -10.92 12.42
CA GLY A 110 2.87 -12.19 12.07
C GLY A 110 2.55 -13.05 13.30
N GLY A 111 2.43 -14.35 13.11
CA GLY A 111 2.13 -15.32 14.17
C GLY A 111 0.65 -15.58 14.37
N GLU A 112 -0.24 -14.82 13.75
CA GLU A 112 -1.68 -15.03 13.78
C GLU A 112 -2.06 -16.30 13.01
N LYS A 113 -3.19 -16.90 13.39
CA LYS A 113 -3.75 -18.05 12.65
C LYS A 113 -4.36 -17.63 11.33
N THR A 114 -4.84 -16.39 11.25
CA THR A 114 -5.55 -15.83 10.10
C THR A 114 -5.42 -14.30 10.11
N PRO A 115 -5.64 -13.61 8.98
CA PRO A 115 -5.76 -12.15 8.97
C PRO A 115 -6.80 -11.65 9.98
N ALA A 116 -6.52 -10.52 10.62
CA ALA A 116 -7.31 -10.00 11.75
C ALA A 116 -8.81 -9.83 11.46
N PHE A 117 -9.17 -9.47 10.21
CA PHE A 117 -10.56 -9.28 9.81
C PHE A 117 -11.41 -10.58 9.84
N TYR A 118 -10.79 -11.77 9.80
CA TYR A 118 -11.50 -13.04 9.96
C TYR A 118 -11.77 -13.41 11.41
N THR A 119 -11.12 -12.76 12.35
CA THR A 119 -11.34 -12.98 13.79
C THR A 119 -12.32 -11.97 14.39
N PHE A 120 -12.87 -11.09 13.56
CA PHE A 120 -13.84 -10.07 13.96
C PHE A 120 -13.39 -9.31 15.22
N GLU A 121 -12.34 -8.51 15.10
CA GLU A 121 -11.73 -7.77 16.21
C GLU A 121 -11.17 -8.64 17.35
N GLY A 122 -10.92 -9.90 17.07
CA GLY A 122 -10.25 -10.80 18.01
C GLY A 122 -8.83 -10.31 18.37
N PRO A 123 -8.25 -10.87 19.44
CA PRO A 123 -6.94 -10.43 19.90
C PRO A 123 -5.88 -10.66 18.83
N VAL A 124 -5.08 -9.63 18.55
CA VAL A 124 -3.90 -9.69 17.68
C VAL A 124 -2.70 -10.11 18.52
N ILE A 125 -1.99 -11.17 18.11
CA ILE A 125 -0.83 -11.70 18.85
C ILE A 125 0.30 -10.68 18.85
N ASN A 126 0.62 -10.14 17.66
CA ASN A 126 1.62 -9.09 17.49
C ASN A 126 0.94 -7.86 16.90
N LYS A 127 1.19 -6.70 17.50
CA LYS A 127 0.60 -5.43 17.05
C LYS A 127 1.13 -5.07 15.66
N PRO A 128 0.32 -4.44 14.81
CA PRO A 128 0.81 -3.80 13.59
C PRO A 128 1.93 -2.81 13.92
N VAL A 129 2.94 -2.75 13.06
CA VAL A 129 4.07 -1.83 13.20
C VAL A 129 4.05 -0.80 12.08
N VAL A 130 4.45 0.42 12.38
CA VAL A 130 4.56 1.50 11.41
C VAL A 130 6.02 1.69 11.05
N THR A 131 6.35 1.48 9.77
CA THR A 131 7.66 1.85 9.23
C THR A 131 7.54 3.15 8.44
N MET A 132 8.54 4.02 8.55
CA MET A 132 8.61 5.24 7.75
C MET A 132 9.77 5.18 6.77
N ASP A 133 9.49 5.64 5.56
CA ASP A 133 10.45 5.63 4.46
C ASP A 133 11.43 6.78 4.58
N VAL A 134 12.70 6.48 4.37
CA VAL A 134 13.83 7.40 4.28
C VAL A 134 14.60 7.08 3.00
N PHE A 135 15.00 8.10 2.26
CA PHE A 135 15.70 7.93 1.00
C PHE A 135 17.15 8.37 1.10
N ASP A 136 18.04 7.66 0.42
CA ASP A 136 19.48 7.98 0.39
C ASP A 136 19.85 9.12 -0.58
N MET A 137 18.83 9.71 -1.22
CA MET A 137 18.95 10.92 -2.04
C MET A 137 17.63 11.68 -2.05
N GLU A 138 17.66 12.93 -2.50
CA GLU A 138 16.43 13.71 -2.66
C GLU A 138 15.49 13.10 -3.70
N VAL A 139 14.20 13.00 -3.36
CA VAL A 139 13.13 12.49 -4.20
C VAL A 139 12.01 13.52 -4.35
N PRO A 140 11.27 13.49 -5.46
CA PRO A 140 10.09 14.33 -5.62
C PRO A 140 8.96 13.82 -4.70
N LEU A 141 8.77 14.48 -3.57
CA LEU A 141 7.67 14.20 -2.65
C LEU A 141 6.51 15.17 -2.90
N SER A 142 5.29 14.70 -2.62
CA SER A 142 4.11 15.56 -2.60
C SER A 142 4.29 16.74 -1.62
N LYS A 143 3.69 17.88 -1.90
CA LYS A 143 3.81 19.08 -1.06
C LYS A 143 3.40 18.80 0.40
N ALA A 144 2.37 17.98 0.60
CA ALA A 144 1.87 17.62 1.92
C ALA A 144 2.89 16.83 2.76
N VAL A 145 3.67 15.93 2.14
CA VAL A 145 4.73 15.17 2.81
C VAL A 145 5.99 16.01 2.96
N LYS A 146 6.39 16.69 1.87
CA LYS A 146 7.61 17.50 1.82
C LYS A 146 7.67 18.57 2.92
N MET A 147 6.53 19.19 3.26
CA MET A 147 6.50 20.22 4.31
C MET A 147 6.95 19.72 5.68
N HIS A 148 6.87 18.42 5.94
CA HIS A 148 7.24 17.82 7.22
C HIS A 148 8.70 17.34 7.30
N VAL A 149 9.34 17.08 6.15
CA VAL A 149 10.66 16.46 6.05
C VAL A 149 11.68 17.30 5.28
N LYS A 150 11.27 18.45 4.77
CA LYS A 150 12.07 19.31 3.87
C LYS A 150 13.50 19.58 4.38
N GLU A 151 13.64 19.80 5.69
CA GLU A 151 14.93 20.17 6.29
C GLU A 151 15.91 19.00 6.38
N VAL A 152 15.42 17.76 6.26
CA VAL A 152 16.20 16.54 6.45
C VAL A 152 16.29 15.66 5.19
N MET A 153 15.65 16.04 4.07
CA MET A 153 15.60 15.23 2.84
C MET A 153 16.98 14.90 2.25
N GLY A 154 18.00 15.70 2.54
CA GLY A 154 19.38 15.45 2.09
C GLY A 154 20.23 14.64 3.08
N ASP A 155 19.72 14.32 4.26
CA ASP A 155 20.41 13.58 5.31
C ASP A 155 19.55 12.41 5.81
N PRO A 156 19.78 11.19 5.31
CA PRO A 156 19.01 10.01 5.71
C PRO A 156 19.04 9.71 7.22
N ALA A 157 20.14 10.00 7.90
CA ALA A 157 20.27 9.78 9.33
C ALA A 157 19.42 10.78 10.14
N ALA A 158 19.46 12.06 9.79
CA ALA A 158 18.60 13.08 10.38
C ALA A 158 17.12 12.81 10.08
N TRP A 159 16.81 12.34 8.86
CA TRP A 159 15.44 11.98 8.49
C TRP A 159 14.91 10.80 9.32
N ALA A 160 15.71 9.74 9.45
CA ALA A 160 15.36 8.60 10.28
C ALA A 160 15.13 9.01 11.75
N LYS A 161 16.00 9.86 12.30
CA LYS A 161 15.85 10.38 13.65
C LYS A 161 14.54 11.18 13.82
N LEU A 162 14.24 12.07 12.86
CA LEU A 162 12.97 12.82 12.84
C LEU A 162 11.75 11.88 12.81
N ALA A 163 11.80 10.82 11.98
CA ALA A 163 10.72 9.84 11.84
C ALA A 163 10.47 9.09 13.16
N VAL A 164 11.50 8.72 13.89
CA VAL A 164 11.37 8.03 15.18
C VAL A 164 10.92 8.98 16.28
N GLU A 165 11.62 10.10 16.45
CA GLU A 165 11.42 11.00 17.60
C GLU A 165 10.13 11.82 17.49
N LYS A 166 9.79 12.31 16.30
CA LYS A 166 8.65 13.20 16.10
C LYS A 166 7.39 12.47 15.64
N PHE A 167 7.54 11.48 14.78
CA PHE A 167 6.40 10.79 14.16
C PHE A 167 6.13 9.42 14.78
N GLY A 168 6.99 8.94 15.68
CA GLY A 168 6.78 7.70 16.42
C GLY A 168 6.88 6.43 15.56
N ALA A 169 7.73 6.45 14.52
CA ALA A 169 7.95 5.27 13.72
C ALA A 169 8.49 4.10 14.54
N ASP A 170 7.90 2.92 14.36
CA ASP A 170 8.37 1.70 15.01
C ASP A 170 9.62 1.13 14.35
N MET A 171 9.76 1.36 13.05
CA MET A 171 10.85 0.92 12.19
C MET A 171 11.18 2.00 11.17
N ILE A 172 12.33 1.91 10.54
CA ILE A 172 12.72 2.77 9.40
C ILE A 172 12.98 1.90 8.19
N THR A 173 12.38 2.25 7.05
CA THR A 173 12.75 1.71 5.74
C THR A 173 13.73 2.67 5.06
N ILE A 174 14.93 2.19 4.77
CA ILE A 174 15.92 2.94 4.00
C ILE A 174 15.81 2.52 2.55
N HIS A 175 15.35 3.41 1.67
CA HIS A 175 15.35 3.19 0.24
C HIS A 175 16.66 3.68 -0.37
N LEU A 176 17.47 2.74 -0.85
CA LEU A 176 18.78 2.99 -1.45
C LEU A 176 18.65 3.18 -2.97
N ILE A 177 17.86 4.18 -3.34
CA ILE A 177 17.53 4.46 -4.74
C ILE A 177 18.68 5.09 -5.54
N SER A 178 19.73 5.54 -4.87
CA SER A 178 20.92 6.05 -5.56
C SER A 178 21.63 5.00 -6.42
N ILE A 179 21.38 3.71 -6.19
CA ILE A 179 21.94 2.62 -7.00
C ILE A 179 21.18 2.40 -8.30
N ASP A 180 20.02 3.03 -8.50
CA ASP A 180 19.22 2.91 -9.71
C ASP A 180 20.04 3.40 -10.93
N PRO A 181 20.18 2.56 -11.99
CA PRO A 181 20.89 2.93 -13.20
C PRO A 181 20.31 4.17 -13.92
N LEU A 182 19.03 4.45 -13.73
CA LEU A 182 18.37 5.62 -14.31
C LEU A 182 18.55 6.89 -13.47
N LEU A 183 19.12 6.80 -12.26
CA LEU A 183 19.36 7.92 -11.37
C LEU A 183 20.86 8.20 -11.23
N LYS A 184 21.48 7.74 -10.13
CA LYS A 184 22.91 7.97 -9.87
C LYS A 184 23.82 6.81 -10.26
N ASP A 185 23.25 5.63 -10.50
CA ASP A 185 23.98 4.39 -10.79
C ASP A 185 25.12 4.11 -9.78
N ALA A 186 24.89 4.47 -8.52
CA ALA A 186 25.87 4.26 -7.45
C ALA A 186 26.13 2.76 -7.24
N THR A 187 27.32 2.44 -6.74
CA THR A 187 27.60 1.04 -6.41
C THR A 187 26.89 0.63 -5.11
N PRO A 188 26.33 -0.59 -5.01
CA PRO A 188 25.71 -1.08 -3.76
C PRO A 188 26.63 -0.90 -2.54
N LYS A 189 27.92 -1.13 -2.69
CA LYS A 189 28.91 -0.95 -1.63
C LYS A 189 28.99 0.49 -1.11
N SER A 190 28.78 1.48 -1.96
CA SER A 190 28.83 2.90 -1.54
C SER A 190 27.68 3.29 -0.62
N THR A 191 26.56 2.55 -0.64
CA THR A 191 25.40 2.83 0.21
C THR A 191 25.54 2.28 1.64
N LEU A 192 26.50 1.40 1.90
CA LEU A 192 26.72 0.83 3.24
C LEU A 192 26.98 1.92 4.29
N LYS A 193 27.67 3.00 3.89
CA LYS A 193 27.90 4.12 4.82
C LYS A 193 26.61 4.84 5.22
N THR A 194 25.65 4.95 4.30
CA THR A 194 24.32 5.51 4.62
C THR A 194 23.59 4.63 5.63
N ILE A 195 23.62 3.30 5.44
CA ILE A 195 23.01 2.36 6.39
C ILE A 195 23.68 2.49 7.77
N GLU A 196 25.02 2.54 7.82
CA GLU A 196 25.75 2.71 9.07
C GLU A 196 25.38 4.01 9.80
N ASN A 197 25.30 5.13 9.08
CA ASN A 197 24.91 6.42 9.64
C ASN A 197 23.48 6.37 10.23
N VAL A 198 22.54 5.72 9.54
CA VAL A 198 21.16 5.55 10.06
C VAL A 198 21.16 4.61 11.26
N LEU A 199 21.92 3.51 11.24
CA LEU A 199 22.08 2.60 12.39
C LEU A 199 22.57 3.32 13.65
N GLN A 200 23.45 4.30 13.49
CA GLN A 200 23.98 5.11 14.60
C GLN A 200 22.98 6.19 15.07
N ALA A 201 22.11 6.67 14.18
CA ALA A 201 21.17 7.73 14.47
C ALA A 201 19.90 7.26 15.20
N VAL A 202 19.47 6.01 14.98
CA VAL A 202 18.25 5.44 15.57
C VAL A 202 18.51 4.05 16.15
N ASP A 203 17.69 3.66 17.13
CA ASP A 203 17.79 2.37 17.82
C ASP A 203 16.66 1.37 17.44
N VAL A 204 15.77 1.76 16.53
CA VAL A 204 14.67 0.92 16.03
C VAL A 204 15.19 -0.08 14.97
N PRO A 205 14.45 -1.18 14.71
CA PRO A 205 14.77 -2.09 13.62
C PRO A 205 14.70 -1.41 12.25
N LEU A 206 15.50 -1.90 11.30
CA LEU A 206 15.57 -1.33 9.96
C LEU A 206 15.06 -2.32 8.89
N VAL A 207 14.45 -1.74 7.87
CA VAL A 207 14.15 -2.38 6.59
C VAL A 207 15.09 -1.79 5.55
N ILE A 208 15.75 -2.65 4.79
CA ILE A 208 16.63 -2.24 3.69
C ILE A 208 15.89 -2.42 2.39
N GLY A 209 15.57 -1.30 1.74
CA GLY A 209 14.93 -1.24 0.43
C GLY A 209 15.95 -0.94 -0.67
N GLY A 210 15.78 -1.60 -1.81
CA GLY A 210 16.55 -1.35 -3.02
C GLY A 210 15.92 -0.29 -3.92
N CYS A 211 16.33 -0.28 -5.18
CA CYS A 211 15.83 0.64 -6.21
C CYS A 211 14.75 0.02 -7.11
N GLY A 212 14.54 -1.28 -7.03
CA GLY A 212 13.62 -2.03 -7.88
C GLY A 212 14.27 -2.70 -9.09
N ASP A 213 15.57 -2.46 -9.35
CA ASP A 213 16.32 -3.20 -10.36
C ASP A 213 16.79 -4.54 -9.78
N PRO A 214 16.37 -5.71 -10.34
CA PRO A 214 16.67 -7.03 -9.76
C PRO A 214 18.16 -7.35 -9.64
N GLU A 215 19.00 -6.87 -10.58
CA GLU A 215 20.45 -7.14 -10.54
C GLU A 215 21.14 -6.27 -9.49
N LYS A 216 20.77 -4.99 -9.41
CA LYS A 216 21.33 -4.05 -8.44
C LYS A 216 20.89 -4.43 -7.03
N ASP A 217 19.62 -4.73 -6.85
CA ASP A 217 19.06 -5.09 -5.54
C ASP A 217 19.64 -6.42 -5.03
N THR A 218 19.86 -7.40 -5.92
CA THR A 218 20.54 -8.64 -5.54
C THR A 218 21.94 -8.36 -4.97
N LYS A 219 22.75 -7.56 -5.66
CA LYS A 219 24.09 -7.18 -5.20
C LYS A 219 24.04 -6.36 -3.92
N LEU A 220 23.06 -5.45 -3.81
CA LEU A 220 22.85 -4.66 -2.60
C LEU A 220 22.62 -5.55 -1.38
N PHE A 221 21.69 -6.50 -1.47
CA PHE A 221 21.34 -7.36 -0.35
C PHE A 221 22.49 -8.31 0.02
N GLU A 222 23.31 -8.74 -0.94
CA GLU A 222 24.53 -9.50 -0.68
C GLU A 222 25.56 -8.69 0.11
N GLU A 223 25.80 -7.44 -0.30
CA GLU A 223 26.73 -6.54 0.38
C GLU A 223 26.22 -6.19 1.80
N VAL A 224 24.94 -5.86 1.94
CA VAL A 224 24.31 -5.49 3.21
C VAL A 224 24.36 -6.66 4.19
N ALA A 225 23.93 -7.85 3.77
CA ALA A 225 23.93 -9.03 4.64
C ALA A 225 25.33 -9.40 5.11
N THR A 226 26.35 -9.17 4.29
CA THR A 226 27.75 -9.45 4.64
C THR A 226 28.32 -8.37 5.57
N ALA A 227 27.97 -7.11 5.36
CA ALA A 227 28.53 -5.98 6.11
C ALA A 227 27.91 -5.83 7.51
N PHE A 228 26.66 -6.22 7.70
CA PHE A 228 25.92 -6.02 8.96
C PHE A 228 25.35 -7.34 9.53
N PRO A 229 26.18 -8.35 9.77
CA PRO A 229 25.70 -9.63 10.27
C PRO A 229 25.07 -9.46 11.67
N GLY A 230 23.94 -10.13 11.90
CA GLY A 230 23.29 -10.13 13.21
C GLY A 230 22.30 -9.01 13.46
N GLU A 231 22.23 -7.96 12.64
CA GLU A 231 21.30 -6.83 12.83
C GLU A 231 19.82 -7.20 12.63
N ARG A 232 19.54 -8.32 12.03
CA ARG A 232 18.19 -8.83 11.76
C ARG A 232 17.34 -7.83 11.00
N PHE A 233 17.89 -7.36 9.87
CA PHE A 233 17.17 -6.50 8.93
C PHE A 233 16.05 -7.24 8.22
N LEU A 234 15.00 -6.51 7.81
CA LEU A 234 14.12 -6.94 6.76
C LEU A 234 14.69 -6.48 5.42
N LEU A 235 15.05 -7.41 4.53
CA LEU A 235 15.50 -7.10 3.17
C LEU A 235 14.26 -7.01 2.26
N SER A 236 13.98 -5.85 1.70
CA SER A 236 12.77 -5.55 0.92
C SER A 236 13.14 -4.83 -0.39
N SER A 237 12.67 -5.30 -1.52
CA SER A 237 11.77 -6.40 -1.73
C SER A 237 12.37 -7.37 -2.75
N PHE A 238 11.93 -8.62 -2.70
CA PHE A 238 12.35 -9.62 -3.69
C PHE A 238 11.27 -9.78 -4.75
N THR A 239 11.68 -9.67 -6.01
CA THR A 239 10.83 -9.97 -7.16
C THR A 239 11.07 -11.41 -7.64
N ARG A 240 10.14 -11.94 -8.47
CA ARG A 240 10.27 -13.29 -9.03
C ARG A 240 11.47 -13.47 -9.96
N ASP A 241 11.98 -12.36 -10.49
CA ASP A 241 13.12 -12.33 -11.42
C ASP A 241 14.47 -12.45 -10.70
N MET A 242 14.46 -12.30 -9.37
CA MET A 242 15.65 -12.43 -8.54
C MET A 242 15.92 -13.89 -8.16
N LYS A 243 17.21 -14.25 -7.95
CA LYS A 243 17.63 -15.56 -7.44
C LYS A 243 17.38 -15.67 -5.93
N ILE A 244 16.10 -15.73 -5.54
CA ILE A 244 15.64 -15.68 -4.14
C ILE A 244 16.36 -16.71 -3.25
N GLU A 245 16.63 -17.92 -3.75
CA GLU A 245 17.27 -18.97 -2.95
C GLU A 245 18.67 -18.59 -2.43
N ASN A 246 19.47 -17.91 -3.24
CA ASN A 246 20.81 -17.50 -2.84
C ASN A 246 20.74 -16.43 -1.76
N ILE A 247 19.83 -15.46 -1.93
CA ILE A 247 19.67 -14.37 -0.97
C ILE A 247 19.05 -14.90 0.33
N ALA A 248 18.08 -15.81 0.25
CA ALA A 248 17.51 -16.45 1.43
C ALA A 248 18.55 -17.23 2.23
N LYS A 249 19.46 -17.95 1.56
CA LYS A 249 20.59 -18.62 2.23
C LYS A 249 21.54 -17.63 2.90
N LEU A 250 21.82 -16.52 2.22
CA LEU A 250 22.70 -15.47 2.74
C LEU A 250 22.06 -14.73 3.93
N ALA A 251 20.82 -14.36 3.80
CA ALA A 251 20.06 -13.73 4.89
C ALA A 251 20.00 -14.64 6.11
N LYS A 252 19.65 -15.91 5.94
CA LYS A 252 19.65 -16.90 7.03
C LYS A 252 21.03 -17.06 7.68
N LYS A 253 22.12 -17.11 6.89
CA LYS A 253 23.49 -17.24 7.40
C LYS A 253 23.89 -16.04 8.25
N ASN A 254 23.47 -14.85 7.90
CA ASN A 254 23.80 -13.59 8.57
C ASN A 254 22.71 -13.07 9.52
N ASN A 255 21.69 -13.88 9.77
CA ASN A 255 20.59 -13.58 10.71
C ASN A 255 19.75 -12.35 10.30
N HIS A 256 19.34 -12.30 9.02
CA HIS A 256 18.38 -11.33 8.48
C HIS A 256 17.07 -12.00 8.13
#